data_ab5eaa42868181c36fa8786601ef4f70
#
_entry.id   ab5eaa42868181c36fa8786601ef4f70
#
_cell.length_a   1.000
_cell.length_b   1.000
_cell.length_c   1.000
_cell.angle_alpha   90.00
_cell.angle_beta   90.00
_cell.angle_gamma   90.00
#
_symmetry.space_group_name_H-M   'P 1'
#
loop_
_entity.id
_entity.type
_entity.pdbx_description
1 polymer ?
#
loop_
_entity_poly.entity_id
_entity_poly.type
_entity_poly.pdbx_seq_one_letter_code
_entity_poly.pdbx_strand_id
1 'polypeptide(L)'
;MKTNKLKAKNYSIIIGKNSISRLASEVRFHCPKCKKVAVVIDKKIPKKFIVKIKKNLKKYKVFIFFISSSEKIKNLDQTNLLINKLLQFNFNRSDLIIALGGGIIGDMTGFVASIFKRGINFINLPSTLLSQVDSCIGGKTGVNSKHGKNLIGSFYNPRVVISETELLKSLPKR
;
A
#
# COMPACT_ATOMS: atom_id res chain seq x y z
N MET A 1 9.99 -2.53 22.13
CA MET A 1 10.26 -1.34 21.28
C MET A 1 8.97 -0.57 21.10
N LYS A 2 8.98 0.72 21.43
CA LYS A 2 7.83 1.61 21.24
C LYS A 2 7.60 1.87 19.75
N THR A 3 6.35 2.01 19.35
CA THR A 3 5.97 2.45 18.00
C THR A 3 6.02 3.97 17.97
N ASN A 4 6.79 4.55 17.08
CA ASN A 4 6.89 5.99 16.89
C ASN A 4 5.92 6.45 15.81
N LYS A 5 5.23 7.58 16.02
CA LYS A 5 4.39 8.25 15.01
C LYS A 5 5.01 9.60 14.69
N LEU A 6 5.37 9.79 13.44
CA LEU A 6 5.90 11.04 12.89
C LEU A 6 4.83 11.69 12.02
N LYS A 7 4.74 13.02 12.04
CA LYS A 7 3.84 13.78 11.19
C LYS A 7 4.64 14.37 10.03
N ALA A 8 4.37 13.92 8.82
CA ALA A 8 4.80 14.59 7.59
C ALA A 8 3.80 15.70 7.22
N LYS A 9 4.14 16.56 6.23
CA LYS A 9 3.28 17.70 5.86
C LYS A 9 1.81 17.32 5.63
N ASN A 10 1.56 16.19 4.93
CA ASN A 10 0.21 15.80 4.49
C ASN A 10 -0.21 14.38 4.92
N TYR A 11 0.61 13.64 5.66
CA TYR A 11 0.34 12.28 6.11
C TYR A 11 1.12 11.93 7.37
N SER A 12 0.85 10.78 7.97
CA SER A 12 1.59 10.28 9.13
C SER A 12 2.46 9.08 8.76
N ILE A 13 3.54 8.89 9.48
CA ILE A 13 4.43 7.72 9.36
C ILE A 13 4.47 7.05 10.72
N ILE A 14 4.18 5.75 10.76
CA ILE A 14 4.22 4.92 11.96
C ILE A 14 5.32 3.88 11.77
N ILE A 15 6.32 3.87 12.65
CA ILE A 15 7.46 2.98 12.55
C ILE A 15 7.61 2.18 13.83
N GLY A 16 7.82 0.89 13.70
CA GLY A 16 8.17 0.05 14.84
C GLY A 16 7.75 -1.41 14.71
N LYS A 17 8.10 -2.16 15.74
CA LYS A 17 7.65 -3.55 15.88
C LYS A 17 6.15 -3.56 16.23
N ASN A 18 5.40 -4.45 15.60
CA ASN A 18 3.96 -4.59 15.78
C ASN A 18 3.11 -3.36 15.33
N SER A 19 3.66 -2.50 14.49
CA SER A 19 2.98 -1.29 14.00
C SER A 19 1.71 -1.60 13.19
N ILE A 20 1.63 -2.76 12.52
CA ILE A 20 0.42 -3.23 11.81
C ILE A 20 -0.79 -3.31 12.77
N SER A 21 -0.61 -3.51 14.07
CA SER A 21 -1.73 -3.53 15.03
C SER A 21 -2.49 -2.21 15.09
N ARG A 22 -1.88 -1.10 14.65
CA ARG A 22 -2.51 0.22 14.56
C ARG A 22 -3.36 0.41 13.31
N LEU A 23 -3.32 -0.52 12.35
CA LEU A 23 -3.99 -0.38 11.06
C LEU A 23 -5.50 -0.08 11.23
N ALA A 24 -6.19 -0.80 12.11
CA ALA A 24 -7.61 -0.61 12.34
C ALA A 24 -7.96 0.80 12.85
N SER A 25 -7.15 1.36 13.75
CA SER A 25 -7.34 2.72 14.28
C SER A 25 -7.04 3.77 13.22
N GLU A 26 -5.99 3.60 12.44
CA GLU A 26 -5.62 4.54 11.37
C GLU A 26 -6.66 4.54 10.22
N VAL A 27 -7.18 3.36 9.84
CA VAL A 27 -8.29 3.30 8.86
C VAL A 27 -9.53 4.03 9.37
N ARG A 28 -9.90 3.81 10.63
CA ARG A 28 -11.06 4.48 11.25
C ARG A 28 -10.88 6.00 11.30
N PHE A 29 -9.69 6.46 11.63
CA PHE A 29 -9.37 7.89 11.74
C PHE A 29 -9.32 8.58 10.36
N HIS A 30 -8.59 8.00 9.40
CA HIS A 30 -8.36 8.63 8.09
C HIS A 30 -9.46 8.35 7.06
N CYS A 31 -10.22 7.26 7.22
CA CYS A 31 -11.19 6.80 6.26
C CYS A 31 -12.53 6.43 6.95
N PRO A 32 -13.18 7.37 7.65
CA PRO A 32 -14.35 7.06 8.51
C PRO A 32 -15.56 6.51 7.73
N LYS A 33 -15.67 6.81 6.44
CA LYS A 33 -16.73 6.33 5.55
C LYS A 33 -16.36 5.05 4.76
N CYS A 34 -15.19 4.47 5.04
CA CYS A 34 -14.71 3.26 4.37
C CYS A 34 -15.58 2.05 4.73
N LYS A 35 -15.99 1.30 3.71
CA LYS A 35 -16.71 0.03 3.85
C LYS A 35 -15.92 -1.15 3.28
N LYS A 36 -15.15 -0.91 2.21
CA LYS A 36 -14.38 -1.91 1.49
C LYS A 36 -12.89 -1.57 1.52
N VAL A 37 -12.06 -2.58 1.69
CA VAL A 37 -10.61 -2.43 1.68
C VAL A 37 -10.03 -3.39 0.66
N ALA A 38 -9.34 -2.84 -0.35
CA ALA A 38 -8.51 -3.61 -1.27
C ALA A 38 -7.09 -3.69 -0.68
N VAL A 39 -6.53 -4.88 -0.56
CA VAL A 39 -5.15 -5.07 -0.11
C VAL A 39 -4.35 -5.70 -1.24
N VAL A 40 -3.45 -4.93 -1.82
CA VAL A 40 -2.51 -5.37 -2.87
C VAL A 40 -1.25 -5.87 -2.19
N ILE A 41 -0.96 -7.16 -2.33
CA ILE A 41 0.08 -7.85 -1.55
C ILE A 41 1.11 -8.49 -2.48
N ASP A 42 2.39 -8.24 -2.23
CA ASP A 42 3.46 -9.05 -2.82
C ASP A 42 3.34 -10.51 -2.36
N LYS A 43 3.35 -11.46 -3.29
CA LYS A 43 3.29 -12.90 -3.00
C LYS A 43 4.38 -13.38 -2.04
N LYS A 44 5.51 -12.66 -1.94
CA LYS A 44 6.62 -12.97 -1.04
C LYS A 44 6.35 -12.63 0.43
N ILE A 45 5.27 -11.93 0.73
CA ILE A 45 4.94 -11.55 2.12
C ILE A 45 4.55 -12.79 2.94
N PRO A 46 5.18 -13.02 4.10
CA PRO A 46 4.86 -14.15 4.95
C PRO A 46 3.39 -14.16 5.41
N LYS A 47 2.76 -15.34 5.38
CA LYS A 47 1.33 -15.54 5.73
C LYS A 47 0.93 -14.92 7.07
N LYS A 48 1.83 -14.92 8.07
CA LYS A 48 1.56 -14.32 9.40
C LYS A 48 1.15 -12.86 9.35
N PHE A 49 1.75 -12.05 8.44
CA PHE A 49 1.39 -10.64 8.29
C PHE A 49 0.04 -10.46 7.57
N ILE A 50 -0.27 -11.34 6.62
CA ILE A 50 -1.56 -11.34 5.93
C ILE A 50 -2.70 -11.64 6.92
N VAL A 51 -2.51 -12.66 7.79
CA VAL A 51 -3.46 -13.00 8.86
C VAL A 51 -3.64 -11.82 9.81
N LYS A 52 -2.54 -11.16 10.21
CA LYS A 52 -2.57 -9.99 11.08
C LYS A 52 -3.35 -8.82 10.47
N ILE A 53 -3.17 -8.55 9.18
CA ILE A 53 -3.92 -7.51 8.45
C ILE A 53 -5.40 -7.88 8.39
N LYS A 54 -5.76 -9.10 8.01
CA LYS A 54 -7.16 -9.56 8.00
C LYS A 54 -7.83 -9.39 9.37
N LYS A 55 -7.13 -9.77 10.46
CA LYS A 55 -7.64 -9.59 11.83
C LYS A 55 -7.91 -8.13 12.17
N ASN A 56 -7.01 -7.21 11.78
CA ASN A 56 -7.18 -5.79 12.01
C ASN A 56 -8.34 -5.19 11.18
N LEU A 57 -8.58 -5.74 10.01
CA LEU A 57 -9.59 -5.24 9.06
C LEU A 57 -10.93 -6.00 9.13
N LYS A 58 -11.18 -6.83 10.15
CA LYS A 58 -12.38 -7.68 10.27
C LYS A 58 -13.73 -6.94 10.20
N LYS A 59 -13.75 -5.63 10.46
CA LYS A 59 -14.94 -4.78 10.37
C LYS A 59 -15.25 -4.30 8.95
N TYR A 60 -14.37 -4.55 7.98
CA TYR A 60 -14.48 -4.10 6.60
C TYR A 60 -14.65 -5.29 5.66
N LYS A 61 -15.26 -5.07 4.49
CA LYS A 61 -15.24 -6.06 3.41
C LYS A 61 -13.87 -6.03 2.73
N VAL A 62 -13.03 -7.04 2.99
CA VAL A 62 -11.63 -7.08 2.54
C VAL A 62 -11.49 -7.89 1.27
N PHE A 63 -10.84 -7.32 0.27
CA PHE A 63 -10.46 -7.96 -1.00
C PHE A 63 -8.94 -8.03 -1.09
N ILE A 64 -8.38 -9.20 -1.34
CA ILE A 64 -6.93 -9.39 -1.42
C ILE A 64 -6.52 -9.68 -2.85
N PHE A 65 -5.55 -8.93 -3.34
CA PHE A 65 -4.96 -9.07 -4.67
C PHE A 65 -3.46 -9.39 -4.53
N PHE A 66 -3.11 -10.64 -4.84
CA PHE A 66 -1.71 -11.06 -4.82
C PHE A 66 -1.03 -10.71 -6.13
N ILE A 67 0.15 -10.09 -6.04
CA ILE A 67 0.99 -9.72 -7.17
C ILE A 67 2.39 -10.30 -6.94
N SER A 68 2.97 -10.95 -7.97
CA SER A 68 4.38 -11.33 -7.96
C SER A 68 5.20 -10.12 -8.40
N SER A 69 5.77 -9.37 -7.44
CA SER A 69 6.50 -8.15 -7.74
C SER A 69 7.75 -8.43 -8.59
N SER A 70 7.83 -7.76 -9.71
CA SER A 70 9.01 -7.68 -10.59
C SER A 70 8.96 -6.36 -11.34
N GLU A 71 10.08 -5.89 -11.83
CA GLU A 71 10.13 -4.65 -12.62
C GLU A 71 9.27 -4.74 -13.89
N LYS A 72 9.14 -5.94 -14.46
CA LYS A 72 8.33 -6.20 -15.67
C LYS A 72 6.84 -5.90 -15.49
N ILE A 73 6.29 -6.11 -14.28
CA ILE A 73 4.86 -5.90 -14.02
C ILE A 73 4.55 -4.45 -13.57
N LYS A 74 5.56 -3.63 -13.35
CA LYS A 74 5.40 -2.22 -12.99
C LYS A 74 5.06 -1.40 -14.23
N ASN A 75 3.87 -1.60 -14.80
CA ASN A 75 3.43 -1.01 -16.07
C ASN A 75 1.93 -0.65 -16.07
N LEU A 76 1.47 0.00 -17.14
CA LEU A 76 0.07 0.41 -17.28
C LEU A 76 -0.89 -0.77 -17.38
N ASP A 77 -0.50 -1.89 -17.98
CA ASP A 77 -1.38 -3.06 -18.14
C ASP A 77 -1.76 -3.63 -16.78
N GLN A 78 -0.77 -3.82 -15.89
CA GLN A 78 -1.02 -4.29 -14.52
C GLN A 78 -1.85 -3.27 -13.70
N THR A 79 -1.61 -1.97 -13.93
CA THR A 79 -2.41 -0.87 -13.37
C THR A 79 -3.87 -1.00 -13.79
N ASN A 80 -4.12 -1.18 -15.09
CA ASN A 80 -5.46 -1.33 -15.66
C ASN A 80 -6.18 -2.58 -15.12
N LEU A 81 -5.47 -3.71 -15.00
CA LEU A 81 -6.02 -4.93 -14.40
C LEU A 81 -6.49 -4.68 -12.96
N LEU A 82 -5.72 -3.94 -12.17
CA LEU A 82 -6.09 -3.62 -10.78
C LEU A 82 -7.29 -2.66 -10.72
N ILE A 83 -7.33 -1.66 -11.59
CA ILE A 83 -8.46 -0.73 -11.71
C ILE A 83 -9.74 -1.50 -12.06
N ASN A 84 -9.69 -2.39 -13.05
CA ASN A 84 -10.84 -3.18 -13.45
C ASN A 84 -11.37 -4.07 -12.32
N LYS A 85 -10.49 -4.67 -11.50
CA LYS A 85 -10.90 -5.40 -10.29
C LYS A 85 -11.60 -4.48 -9.27
N LEU A 86 -11.09 -3.27 -9.05
CA LEU A 86 -11.75 -2.32 -8.15
C LEU A 86 -13.15 -1.92 -8.66
N LEU A 87 -13.30 -1.73 -9.98
CA LEU A 87 -14.59 -1.43 -10.62
C LEU A 87 -15.54 -2.61 -10.49
N GLN A 88 -15.09 -3.83 -10.80
CA GLN A 88 -15.88 -5.07 -10.70
C GLN A 88 -16.44 -5.29 -9.28
N PHE A 89 -15.66 -4.98 -8.26
CA PHE A 89 -16.10 -5.08 -6.86
C PHE A 89 -16.79 -3.81 -6.34
N ASN A 90 -17.12 -2.86 -7.23
CA ASN A 90 -17.85 -1.63 -6.93
C ASN A 90 -17.19 -0.80 -5.80
N PHE A 91 -15.88 -0.61 -5.85
CA PHE A 91 -15.18 0.29 -4.93
C PHE A 91 -15.58 1.74 -5.18
N ASN A 92 -15.65 2.54 -4.12
CA ASN A 92 -15.94 3.97 -4.14
C ASN A 92 -14.75 4.79 -3.65
N ARG A 93 -14.77 6.10 -3.90
CA ARG A 93 -13.71 7.02 -3.44
C ARG A 93 -13.52 7.04 -1.92
N SER A 94 -14.59 6.76 -1.16
CA SER A 94 -14.55 6.67 0.31
C SER A 94 -13.93 5.37 0.83
N ASP A 95 -13.80 4.35 -0.03
CA ASP A 95 -13.15 3.09 0.31
C ASP A 95 -11.63 3.26 0.39
N LEU A 96 -10.91 2.18 0.60
CA LEU A 96 -9.47 2.19 0.86
C LEU A 96 -8.75 1.17 0.00
N ILE A 97 -7.58 1.57 -0.53
CA ILE A 97 -6.60 0.65 -1.09
C ILE A 97 -5.34 0.64 -0.22
N ILE A 98 -4.80 -0.54 0.06
CA ILE A 98 -3.59 -0.74 0.86
C ILE A 98 -2.54 -1.44 0.00
N ALA A 99 -1.33 -0.89 -0.05
CA ALA A 99 -0.17 -1.59 -0.58
C ALA A 99 0.58 -2.31 0.54
N LEU A 100 0.90 -3.59 0.36
CA LEU A 100 1.78 -4.36 1.23
C LEU A 100 2.88 -5.01 0.40
N GLY A 101 4.06 -4.41 0.37
CA GLY A 101 5.15 -4.88 -0.46
C GLY A 101 6.34 -3.94 -0.52
N GLY A 102 7.27 -4.22 -1.42
CA GLY A 102 8.39 -3.32 -1.74
C GLY A 102 7.95 -2.11 -2.56
N GLY A 103 8.92 -1.30 -3.04
CA GLY A 103 8.67 -0.09 -3.81
C GLY A 103 7.78 -0.30 -5.03
N ILE A 104 7.97 -1.39 -5.79
CA ILE A 104 7.14 -1.72 -6.96
C ILE A 104 5.65 -1.78 -6.60
N ILE A 105 5.31 -2.47 -5.51
CA ILE A 105 3.91 -2.59 -5.05
C ILE A 105 3.40 -1.24 -4.54
N GLY A 106 4.21 -0.51 -3.77
CA GLY A 106 3.86 0.81 -3.26
C GLY A 106 3.58 1.81 -4.37
N ASP A 107 4.51 1.94 -5.33
CA ASP A 107 4.43 2.89 -6.45
C ASP A 107 3.21 2.61 -7.34
N MET A 108 3.07 1.36 -7.79
CA MET A 108 1.98 0.96 -8.67
C MET A 108 0.61 1.11 -7.98
N THR A 109 0.49 0.67 -6.72
CA THR A 109 -0.77 0.77 -5.97
C THR A 109 -1.12 2.22 -5.66
N GLY A 110 -0.13 3.04 -5.32
CA GLY A 110 -0.32 4.47 -5.10
C GLY A 110 -0.75 5.19 -6.38
N PHE A 111 -0.19 4.81 -7.54
CA PHE A 111 -0.60 5.35 -8.84
C PHE A 111 -2.04 4.94 -9.16
N VAL A 112 -2.42 3.67 -8.99
CA VAL A 112 -3.83 3.23 -9.09
C VAL A 112 -4.72 4.06 -8.18
N ALA A 113 -4.30 4.27 -6.93
CA ALA A 113 -5.09 5.05 -5.97
C ALA A 113 -5.29 6.49 -6.42
N SER A 114 -4.31 7.10 -7.09
CA SER A 114 -4.38 8.48 -7.57
C SER A 114 -5.39 8.67 -8.70
N ILE A 115 -5.49 7.69 -9.60
CA ILE A 115 -6.33 7.81 -10.81
C ILE A 115 -7.70 7.14 -10.67
N PHE A 116 -7.85 6.13 -9.80
CA PHE A 116 -9.12 5.44 -9.60
C PHE A 116 -10.19 6.42 -9.10
N LYS A 117 -11.24 6.63 -9.91
CA LYS A 117 -12.32 7.60 -9.64
C LYS A 117 -11.81 8.99 -9.22
N ARG A 118 -10.68 9.44 -9.78
CA ARG A 118 -9.98 10.70 -9.46
C ARG A 118 -9.46 10.76 -8.01
N GLY A 119 -9.10 9.62 -7.44
CA GLY A 119 -8.50 9.48 -6.11
C GLY A 119 -9.33 8.63 -5.16
N ILE A 120 -8.72 7.59 -4.59
CA ILE A 120 -9.25 6.77 -3.50
C ILE A 120 -8.28 6.84 -2.32
N ASN A 121 -8.76 6.63 -1.09
CA ASN A 121 -7.85 6.60 0.07
C ASN A 121 -6.79 5.52 -0.10
N PHE A 122 -5.57 5.85 0.30
CA PHE A 122 -4.40 4.98 0.16
C PHE A 122 -3.62 4.88 1.47
N ILE A 123 -3.21 3.67 1.84
CA ILE A 123 -2.30 3.37 2.95
C ILE A 123 -1.14 2.53 2.41
N ASN A 124 0.09 2.89 2.78
CA ASN A 124 1.28 2.15 2.36
C ASN A 124 1.91 1.38 3.53
N LEU A 125 2.10 0.06 3.35
CA LEU A 125 2.81 -0.83 4.26
C LEU A 125 4.09 -1.34 3.57
N PRO A 126 5.19 -0.57 3.60
CA PRO A 126 6.43 -0.95 2.95
C PRO A 126 7.07 -2.15 3.64
N SER A 127 7.56 -3.12 2.85
CA SER A 127 8.09 -4.40 3.36
C SER A 127 9.59 -4.58 3.20
N THR A 128 10.25 -3.79 2.36
CA THR A 128 11.71 -3.82 2.16
C THR A 128 12.37 -2.63 2.85
N LEU A 129 13.66 -2.73 3.18
CA LEU A 129 14.38 -1.62 3.81
C LEU A 129 14.32 -0.36 2.94
N LEU A 130 14.66 -0.47 1.65
CA LEU A 130 14.60 0.65 0.72
C LEU A 130 13.20 1.28 0.67
N SER A 131 12.14 0.45 0.68
CA SER A 131 10.79 1.00 0.66
C SER A 131 10.39 1.67 1.98
N GLN A 132 10.96 1.26 3.12
CA GLN A 132 10.66 1.86 4.43
C GLN A 132 11.37 3.20 4.64
N VAL A 133 12.57 3.37 4.06
CA VAL A 133 13.39 4.58 4.30
C VAL A 133 13.34 5.59 3.16
N ASP A 134 12.88 5.20 1.98
CA ASP A 134 12.91 6.04 0.78
C ASP A 134 11.58 6.03 0.01
N SER A 135 11.27 4.96 -0.73
CA SER A 135 10.19 5.02 -1.74
C SER A 135 8.77 5.21 -1.18
N CYS A 136 8.53 4.94 0.11
CA CYS A 136 7.24 5.24 0.73
C CYS A 136 7.07 6.72 1.13
N ILE A 137 8.09 7.54 0.94
CA ILE A 137 8.16 8.94 1.36
C ILE A 137 8.03 9.86 0.14
N GLY A 138 7.38 11.01 0.32
CA GLY A 138 7.26 12.04 -0.72
C GLY A 138 6.13 11.84 -1.72
N GLY A 139 5.40 10.72 -1.66
CA GLY A 139 4.20 10.49 -2.46
C GLY A 139 4.46 10.27 -3.96
N LYS A 140 5.70 10.02 -4.37
CA LYS A 140 6.02 9.64 -5.74
C LYS A 140 5.41 8.28 -6.02
N THR A 141 4.50 8.20 -6.99
CA THR A 141 3.86 6.95 -7.41
C THR A 141 3.90 6.86 -8.93
N GLY A 142 4.06 5.65 -9.46
CA GLY A 142 4.14 5.54 -10.90
C GLY A 142 4.54 4.17 -11.39
N VAL A 143 4.58 4.06 -12.72
CA VAL A 143 4.89 2.85 -13.46
C VAL A 143 5.85 3.13 -14.61
N ASN A 144 6.40 2.05 -15.15
CA ASN A 144 7.31 2.10 -16.27
C ASN A 144 6.55 2.19 -17.60
N SER A 145 7.22 2.72 -18.60
CA SER A 145 6.79 2.69 -19.99
C SER A 145 7.84 1.97 -20.85
N LYS A 146 7.53 1.76 -22.14
CA LYS A 146 8.51 1.26 -23.10
C LYS A 146 9.71 2.18 -23.32
N HIS A 147 9.58 3.45 -22.92
CA HIS A 147 10.62 4.46 -23.09
C HIS A 147 11.51 4.64 -21.85
N GLY A 148 11.17 4.02 -20.70
CA GLY A 148 11.98 4.10 -19.49
C GLY A 148 11.19 3.84 -18.21
N LYS A 149 11.95 3.81 -17.11
CA LYS A 149 11.40 3.58 -15.77
C LYS A 149 10.77 4.84 -15.18
N ASN A 150 9.65 4.67 -14.47
CA ASN A 150 8.97 5.70 -13.66
C ASN A 150 8.54 6.97 -14.45
N LEU A 151 8.35 6.86 -15.78
CA LEU A 151 7.98 8.00 -16.61
C LEU A 151 6.49 8.35 -16.56
N ILE A 152 5.65 7.44 -16.06
CA ILE A 152 4.22 7.63 -15.93
C ILE A 152 3.85 7.55 -14.46
N GLY A 153 3.28 8.60 -13.90
CA GLY A 153 2.96 8.61 -12.47
C GLY A 153 2.30 9.90 -12.01
N SER A 154 2.18 9.99 -10.70
CA SER A 154 1.60 11.13 -10.00
C SER A 154 2.25 11.31 -8.62
N PHE A 155 2.11 12.52 -8.07
CA PHE A 155 2.37 12.75 -6.65
C PHE A 155 1.09 12.48 -5.86
N TYR A 156 1.02 11.35 -5.17
CA TYR A 156 -0.15 10.95 -4.40
C TYR A 156 0.25 10.43 -3.02
N ASN A 157 0.06 11.26 -2.00
CA ASN A 157 0.43 10.91 -0.64
C ASN A 157 -0.53 9.87 -0.04
N PRO A 158 -0.01 8.84 0.65
CA PRO A 158 -0.84 7.95 1.45
C PRO A 158 -1.46 8.73 2.62
N ARG A 159 -2.56 8.25 3.17
CA ARG A 159 -3.12 8.76 4.44
C ARG A 159 -2.18 8.48 5.60
N VAL A 160 -1.55 7.31 5.59
CA VAL A 160 -0.53 6.90 6.54
C VAL A 160 0.42 5.87 5.91
N VAL A 161 1.68 5.94 6.28
CA VAL A 161 2.68 4.89 6.06
C VAL A 161 2.83 4.10 7.35
N ILE A 162 2.76 2.76 7.28
CA ILE A 162 2.96 1.89 8.45
C ILE A 162 4.17 0.98 8.19
N SER A 163 5.33 1.38 8.69
CA SER A 163 6.59 0.64 8.58
C SER A 163 6.71 -0.39 9.71
N GLU A 164 6.29 -1.63 9.43
CA GLU A 164 6.44 -2.77 10.34
C GLU A 164 7.86 -3.33 10.25
N THR A 165 8.67 -3.10 11.27
CA THR A 165 10.07 -3.54 11.26
C THR A 165 10.26 -5.05 11.27
N GLU A 166 9.28 -5.82 11.76
CA GLU A 166 9.31 -7.29 11.69
C GLU A 166 9.26 -7.84 10.25
N LEU A 167 8.75 -7.06 9.29
CA LEU A 167 8.77 -7.44 7.87
C LEU A 167 10.19 -7.56 7.34
N LEU A 168 11.12 -6.75 7.83
CA LEU A 168 12.54 -6.77 7.41
C LEU A 168 13.22 -8.10 7.72
N LYS A 169 12.78 -8.81 8.78
CA LYS A 169 13.32 -10.13 9.14
C LYS A 169 12.99 -11.23 8.12
N SER A 170 12.03 -10.97 7.23
CA SER A 170 11.64 -11.92 6.17
C SER A 170 12.42 -11.74 4.87
N LEU A 171 13.29 -10.73 4.81
CA LEU A 171 14.14 -10.50 3.66
C LEU A 171 15.32 -11.50 3.63
N PRO A 172 15.80 -11.88 2.43
CA PRO A 172 17.02 -12.68 2.30
C PRO A 172 18.20 -11.98 2.98
N LYS A 173 19.01 -12.73 3.69
CA LYS A 173 20.32 -12.23 4.16
C LYS A 173 21.20 -12.02 2.92
N ARG A 174 21.81 -10.86 2.81
CA ARG A 174 22.86 -10.56 1.85
C ARG A 174 24.20 -10.87 2.46
#